data_4a268437e32e7043ccaef412bdeb6802
#
_entry.id   4a268437e32e7043ccaef412bdeb6802
#
_cell.length_a   1.000
_cell.length_b   1.000
_cell.length_c   1.000
_cell.angle_alpha   90.00
_cell.angle_beta   90.00
_cell.angle_gamma   90.00
#
_symmetry.space_group_name_H-M   'P 1'
#
loop_
_entity.id
_entity.type
_entity.pdbx_description
1 polymer ?
#
loop_
_entity_poly.entity_id
_entity_poly.type
_entity_poly.pdbx_seq_one_letter_code
_entity_poly.pdbx_strand_id
1 'polypeptide(L)'
;MAAAAAHPIVNLNCFSFLIFVIIRILNSINITSAIPRGRWELLQQSIGISAMHMQLLNNDHVIVFNCTDFGPSSLSLPDGICRNDINDFFLQHHCTSHSAEYDVFNNSIRPLMLQTDTWCSSGAVSPDGTLIQTGGFSDVGRTARIFQPCATCDWQEFPIELSAPRWYPTNQILPDGRVIVIGGQENNYEFYPKSLSISSTITSLFPITLLEQNSNLYPFVHLNVDGNLFIFAYNQAILFEHTTYSVVTTFPAILDYQPRTYPFTGSSVLLPLRNLLQQSVEAEVLICGGAPWGSYQDATSGNFTQALNTCGRIRITDPNATWTMETMPLPRVMGDMTLLPNGQVLIINDAVRGLAGWGDPVFYLVLHRPGNKNGSRFQVQNPTTIPRLY
;
A
#
# COMPACT_ATOMS: atom_id res chain seq x y z
N MET A 1 7.95 4.94 -10.93
CA MET A 1 9.43 4.90 -10.78
C MET A 1 10.04 5.75 -11.88
N ALA A 2 10.83 6.76 -11.54
CA ALA A 2 11.49 7.61 -12.51
C ALA A 2 12.98 7.23 -12.51
N ALA A 3 13.50 6.80 -13.66
CA ALA A 3 14.91 6.57 -13.87
C ALA A 3 15.63 7.90 -14.12
N ALA A 4 16.70 8.16 -13.41
CA ALA A 4 17.59 9.30 -13.63
C ALA A 4 18.71 8.92 -14.60
N ALA A 5 18.90 9.69 -15.65
CA ALA A 5 20.02 9.57 -16.58
C ALA A 5 21.10 10.62 -16.29
N ALA A 6 22.34 10.21 -16.47
CA ALA A 6 23.57 10.87 -16.07
C ALA A 6 24.23 11.73 -17.17
N HIS A 7 24.93 12.73 -16.71
CA HIS A 7 26.08 13.55 -17.14
C HIS A 7 26.57 13.67 -18.60
N PRO A 8 27.16 14.85 -18.91
CA PRO A 8 28.46 14.83 -19.58
C PRO A 8 29.53 15.67 -18.86
N ILE A 9 30.77 15.17 -18.97
CA ILE A 9 32.03 15.75 -18.55
C ILE A 9 32.42 16.90 -19.50
N VAL A 10 32.81 18.02 -18.98
CA VAL A 10 33.43 19.11 -19.76
C VAL A 10 34.85 19.37 -19.28
N ASN A 11 35.77 19.35 -20.23
CA ASN A 11 37.22 19.60 -20.08
C ASN A 11 37.54 21.05 -19.70
N LEU A 12 38.53 21.17 -18.80
CA LEU A 12 39.15 22.45 -18.39
C LEU A 12 40.33 22.74 -19.30
N ASN A 13 40.34 23.88 -19.95
CA ASN A 13 41.54 24.70 -20.12
C ASN A 13 41.27 26.00 -20.89
N CYS A 14 41.92 27.06 -20.36
CA CYS A 14 42.14 28.42 -20.92
C CYS A 14 41.06 29.47 -20.72
N PHE A 15 41.44 30.45 -19.86
CA PHE A 15 41.32 31.89 -19.94
C PHE A 15 40.99 32.56 -18.59
N SER A 16 42.04 32.99 -17.92
CA SER A 16 41.98 33.61 -16.58
C SER A 16 41.48 35.06 -16.53
N PHE A 17 41.01 35.67 -17.58
CA PHE A 17 40.57 37.10 -17.57
C PHE A 17 39.05 37.27 -17.70
N LEU A 18 38.31 36.26 -18.12
CA LEU A 18 36.84 36.32 -18.19
C LEU A 18 36.15 35.98 -16.86
N ILE A 19 36.90 35.38 -15.92
CA ILE A 19 36.35 34.84 -14.67
C ILE A 19 35.87 35.97 -13.72
N PHE A 20 36.48 37.12 -13.69
CA PHE A 20 36.09 38.22 -12.76
C PHE A 20 34.82 38.99 -13.16
N VAL A 21 34.45 39.02 -14.42
CA VAL A 21 33.19 39.63 -14.89
C VAL A 21 32.01 38.69 -14.74
N ILE A 22 32.22 37.39 -14.94
CA ILE A 22 31.19 36.36 -14.79
C ILE A 22 30.79 36.19 -13.31
N ILE A 23 31.72 36.25 -12.37
CA ILE A 23 31.45 36.16 -10.92
C ILE A 23 30.58 37.33 -10.41
N ARG A 24 30.68 38.52 -11.02
CA ARG A 24 29.82 39.66 -10.65
C ARG A 24 28.42 39.62 -11.26
N ILE A 25 28.23 38.94 -12.36
CA ILE A 25 26.92 38.73 -12.99
C ILE A 25 26.16 37.58 -12.30
N LEU A 26 26.88 36.55 -11.81
CA LEU A 26 26.25 35.42 -11.11
C LEU A 26 25.76 35.76 -9.69
N ASN A 27 26.25 36.84 -9.09
CA ASN A 27 25.76 37.33 -7.79
C ASN A 27 24.46 38.14 -7.86
N SER A 28 23.95 38.43 -9.05
CA SER A 28 22.67 39.14 -9.24
C SER A 28 21.53 38.27 -9.74
N ILE A 29 21.82 37.00 -10.06
CA ILE A 29 20.78 36.03 -10.37
C ILE A 29 20.49 35.31 -9.05
N ASN A 30 19.40 35.70 -8.39
CA ASN A 30 18.73 34.82 -7.43
C ASN A 30 18.29 33.57 -8.19
N ILE A 31 19.21 32.64 -8.37
CA ILE A 31 18.86 31.28 -8.74
C ILE A 31 18.19 30.72 -7.47
N THR A 32 16.89 30.99 -7.32
CA THR A 32 16.06 30.07 -6.61
C THR A 32 16.24 28.74 -7.37
N SER A 33 17.12 27.90 -6.86
CA SER A 33 17.23 26.53 -7.33
C SER A 33 15.84 25.93 -7.17
N ALA A 34 15.06 25.96 -8.22
CA ALA A 34 13.80 25.24 -8.26
C ALA A 34 14.20 23.79 -8.00
N ILE A 35 13.88 23.29 -6.82
CA ILE A 35 14.05 21.88 -6.52
C ILE A 35 13.37 21.14 -7.67
N PRO A 36 14.05 20.25 -8.39
CA PRO A 36 13.45 19.55 -9.51
C PRO A 36 12.19 18.87 -9.00
N ARG A 37 11.04 19.37 -9.38
CA ARG A 37 9.76 18.72 -9.06
C ARG A 37 9.63 17.55 -10.02
N GLY A 38 9.24 16.39 -9.50
CA GLY A 38 8.91 15.24 -10.33
C GLY A 38 7.87 15.61 -11.40
N ARG A 39 7.88 14.90 -12.50
CA ARG A 39 6.87 15.01 -13.55
C ARG A 39 6.12 13.69 -13.69
N TRP A 40 4.89 13.78 -14.11
CA TRP A 40 4.11 12.64 -14.55
C TRP A 40 4.45 12.31 -16.00
N GLU A 41 4.58 11.03 -16.27
CA GLU A 41 4.70 10.48 -17.60
C GLU A 41 3.69 9.34 -17.73
N LEU A 42 2.80 9.42 -18.73
CA LEU A 42 1.83 8.39 -19.02
C LEU A 42 2.49 7.34 -19.90
N LEU A 43 2.81 6.18 -19.34
CA LEU A 43 3.43 5.07 -20.08
C LEU A 43 2.40 4.26 -20.85
N GLN A 44 1.23 3.99 -20.26
CA GLN A 44 0.11 3.27 -20.87
C GLN A 44 -1.19 4.01 -20.59
N GLN A 45 -2.05 4.15 -21.61
CA GLN A 45 -3.38 4.72 -21.40
C GLN A 45 -4.31 3.77 -20.64
N SER A 46 -4.12 2.47 -20.84
CA SER A 46 -4.83 1.42 -20.16
C SER A 46 -3.98 0.15 -20.18
N ILE A 47 -4.01 -0.60 -19.10
CA ILE A 47 -3.47 -1.96 -19.02
C ILE A 47 -4.55 -3.02 -19.24
N GLY A 48 -5.78 -2.59 -19.53
CA GLY A 48 -6.92 -3.47 -19.81
C GLY A 48 -7.64 -4.01 -18.61
N ILE A 49 -7.13 -3.81 -17.39
CA ILE A 49 -7.76 -4.18 -16.14
C ILE A 49 -7.69 -3.02 -15.14
N SER A 50 -8.57 -2.99 -14.15
CA SER A 50 -8.45 -2.08 -13.01
C SER A 50 -7.42 -2.63 -12.01
N ALA A 51 -6.61 -1.76 -11.43
CA ALA A 51 -5.63 -2.17 -10.42
C ALA A 51 -6.24 -2.07 -9.02
N MET A 52 -7.02 -3.06 -8.61
CA MET A 52 -7.47 -3.14 -7.21
C MET A 52 -6.30 -3.44 -6.28
N HIS A 53 -5.36 -4.28 -6.71
CA HIS A 53 -4.12 -4.56 -6.03
C HIS A 53 -2.97 -4.50 -7.01
N MET A 54 -1.85 -3.94 -6.56
CA MET A 54 -0.65 -3.79 -7.37
C MET A 54 0.58 -4.09 -6.52
N GLN A 55 1.46 -4.96 -7.02
CA GLN A 55 2.69 -5.35 -6.34
C GLN A 55 3.90 -5.28 -7.27
N LEU A 56 4.91 -4.50 -6.88
CA LEU A 56 6.23 -4.54 -7.52
C LEU A 56 7.00 -5.76 -7.05
N LEU A 57 7.55 -6.52 -7.99
CA LEU A 57 8.38 -7.69 -7.75
C LEU A 57 9.87 -7.35 -7.86
N ASN A 58 10.73 -8.31 -7.47
CA ASN A 58 12.19 -8.18 -7.46
C ASN A 58 12.84 -8.16 -8.86
N ASN A 59 12.08 -8.44 -9.91
CA ASN A 59 12.50 -8.39 -11.32
C ASN A 59 12.06 -7.08 -12.03
N ASP A 60 11.65 -6.06 -11.29
CA ASP A 60 11.11 -4.78 -11.80
C ASP A 60 9.81 -4.92 -12.62
N HIS A 61 9.10 -6.05 -12.48
CA HIS A 61 7.77 -6.22 -13.00
C HIS A 61 6.72 -5.88 -11.94
N VAL A 62 5.58 -5.41 -12.38
CA VAL A 62 4.44 -5.11 -11.52
C VAL A 62 3.32 -6.08 -11.81
N ILE A 63 2.88 -6.82 -10.81
CA ILE A 63 1.68 -7.63 -10.90
C ILE A 63 0.49 -6.79 -10.46
N VAL A 64 -0.54 -6.82 -11.29
CA VAL A 64 -1.81 -6.14 -11.05
C VAL A 64 -2.92 -7.17 -11.11
N PHE A 65 -3.90 -7.09 -10.23
CA PHE A 65 -5.08 -7.93 -10.30
C PHE A 65 -6.35 -7.20 -9.87
N ASN A 66 -7.47 -7.70 -10.38
CA ASN A 66 -8.80 -7.15 -10.24
C ASN A 66 -9.79 -8.26 -9.86
N CYS A 67 -10.99 -7.88 -9.44
CA CYS A 67 -12.10 -8.80 -9.21
C CYS A 67 -12.82 -9.20 -10.51
N THR A 68 -13.62 -10.25 -10.44
CA THR A 68 -14.51 -10.69 -11.51
C THR A 68 -15.88 -10.02 -11.46
N ASP A 69 -16.25 -9.39 -10.35
CA ASP A 69 -17.55 -8.80 -10.06
C ASP A 69 -17.97 -7.69 -11.02
N PHE A 70 -17.01 -7.00 -11.63
CA PHE A 70 -17.27 -5.92 -12.58
C PHE A 70 -17.41 -6.41 -14.04
N GLY A 71 -17.47 -7.73 -14.24
CA GLY A 71 -17.61 -8.35 -15.54
C GLY A 71 -16.28 -8.47 -16.30
N PRO A 72 -16.33 -8.81 -17.60
CA PRO A 72 -15.14 -9.03 -18.41
C PRO A 72 -14.23 -7.80 -18.46
N SER A 73 -12.93 -8.00 -18.39
CA SER A 73 -11.94 -6.95 -18.58
C SER A 73 -11.74 -6.60 -20.07
N SER A 74 -10.92 -5.58 -20.36
CA SER A 74 -10.52 -5.24 -21.72
C SER A 74 -9.23 -5.96 -22.16
N LEU A 75 -8.68 -6.86 -21.34
CA LEU A 75 -7.45 -7.60 -21.62
C LEU A 75 -7.78 -9.06 -21.94
N SER A 76 -7.66 -9.46 -23.20
CA SER A 76 -7.92 -10.84 -23.62
C SER A 76 -6.87 -11.81 -23.09
N LEU A 77 -7.30 -13.00 -22.69
CA LEU A 77 -6.38 -14.13 -22.46
C LEU A 77 -5.76 -14.61 -23.79
N PRO A 78 -4.52 -15.10 -23.77
CA PRO A 78 -3.84 -15.53 -24.99
C PRO A 78 -4.44 -16.82 -25.55
N ASP A 79 -4.17 -17.10 -26.82
CA ASP A 79 -4.42 -18.37 -27.51
C ASP A 79 -5.87 -18.89 -27.42
N GLY A 80 -6.84 -18.00 -27.21
CA GLY A 80 -8.24 -18.40 -27.09
C GLY A 80 -8.58 -19.11 -25.79
N ILE A 81 -7.70 -19.05 -24.78
CA ILE A 81 -7.96 -19.60 -23.46
C ILE A 81 -9.11 -18.82 -22.82
N CYS A 82 -9.98 -19.55 -22.13
CA CYS A 82 -11.08 -18.95 -21.39
C CYS A 82 -11.09 -19.48 -19.95
N ARG A 83 -11.45 -18.62 -19.04
CA ARG A 83 -11.71 -18.97 -17.65
C ARG A 83 -13.08 -19.63 -17.54
N ASN A 84 -13.15 -20.66 -16.72
CA ASN A 84 -14.41 -21.32 -16.35
C ASN A 84 -14.41 -21.52 -14.83
N ASP A 85 -15.32 -20.86 -14.13
CA ASP A 85 -15.55 -21.06 -12.71
C ASP A 85 -17.04 -21.07 -12.44
N ILE A 86 -17.60 -22.27 -12.25
CA ILE A 86 -19.04 -22.48 -12.03
C ILE A 86 -19.50 -21.90 -10.69
N ASN A 87 -18.57 -21.67 -9.75
CA ASN A 87 -18.86 -21.13 -8.42
C ASN A 87 -18.80 -19.60 -8.39
N ASP A 88 -18.27 -18.96 -9.43
CA ASP A 88 -18.28 -17.51 -9.51
C ASP A 88 -19.69 -16.97 -9.72
N PHE A 89 -20.15 -16.11 -8.83
CA PHE A 89 -21.51 -15.55 -8.88
C PHE A 89 -21.73 -14.60 -10.04
N PHE A 90 -20.68 -13.93 -10.51
CA PHE A 90 -20.79 -12.82 -11.46
C PHE A 90 -20.33 -13.19 -12.85
N LEU A 91 -19.28 -14.01 -12.95
CA LEU A 91 -18.59 -14.24 -14.23
C LEU A 91 -18.12 -15.67 -14.37
N GLN A 92 -19.04 -16.59 -14.65
CA GLN A 92 -18.73 -18.04 -14.69
C GLN A 92 -17.89 -18.46 -15.88
N HIS A 93 -18.06 -17.81 -17.05
CA HIS A 93 -17.30 -18.11 -18.26
C HIS A 93 -16.93 -16.84 -19.01
N HIS A 94 -15.64 -16.64 -19.27
CA HIS A 94 -15.14 -15.54 -20.09
C HIS A 94 -13.70 -15.76 -20.54
N CYS A 95 -13.26 -15.03 -21.58
CA CYS A 95 -11.94 -15.16 -22.18
C CYS A 95 -11.08 -13.90 -21.98
N THR A 96 -11.29 -13.17 -20.88
CA THR A 96 -10.53 -11.98 -20.50
C THR A 96 -9.77 -12.19 -19.21
N SER A 97 -8.65 -11.52 -19.04
CA SER A 97 -7.78 -11.63 -17.88
C SER A 97 -8.22 -10.69 -16.76
N HIS A 98 -8.11 -11.14 -15.51
CA HIS A 98 -8.25 -10.31 -14.30
C HIS A 98 -6.94 -10.10 -13.56
N SER A 99 -5.82 -10.52 -14.16
CA SER A 99 -4.48 -10.21 -13.68
C SER A 99 -3.54 -9.91 -14.85
N ALA A 100 -2.59 -9.02 -14.63
CA ALA A 100 -1.59 -8.67 -15.63
C ALA A 100 -0.22 -8.49 -14.99
N GLU A 101 0.81 -8.88 -15.72
CA GLU A 101 2.18 -8.51 -15.43
C GLU A 101 2.57 -7.35 -16.34
N TYR A 102 3.01 -6.26 -15.74
CA TYR A 102 3.52 -5.09 -16.44
C TYR A 102 5.03 -5.02 -16.29
N ASP A 103 5.74 -5.14 -17.40
CA ASP A 103 7.19 -4.92 -17.48
C ASP A 103 7.45 -3.41 -17.57
N VAL A 104 8.01 -2.86 -16.49
CA VAL A 104 8.28 -1.41 -16.40
C VAL A 104 9.34 -0.96 -17.39
N PHE A 105 10.33 -1.81 -17.68
CA PHE A 105 11.45 -1.49 -18.56
C PHE A 105 11.03 -1.48 -20.04
N ASN A 106 10.33 -2.52 -20.47
CA ASN A 106 9.89 -2.68 -21.87
C ASN A 106 8.54 -2.00 -22.15
N ASN A 107 7.88 -1.47 -21.11
CA ASN A 107 6.54 -0.87 -21.19
C ASN A 107 5.53 -1.82 -21.86
N SER A 108 5.55 -3.09 -21.48
CA SER A 108 4.73 -4.15 -22.05
C SER A 108 3.85 -4.83 -21.01
N ILE A 109 2.74 -5.40 -21.48
CA ILE A 109 1.71 -6.03 -20.65
C ILE A 109 1.58 -7.49 -21.06
N ARG A 110 1.61 -8.40 -20.10
CA ARG A 110 1.32 -9.81 -20.27
C ARG A 110 0.06 -10.17 -19.49
N PRO A 111 -1.01 -10.67 -20.12
CA PRO A 111 -2.17 -11.18 -19.43
C PRO A 111 -1.82 -12.44 -18.64
N LEU A 112 -2.40 -12.58 -17.44
CA LEU A 112 -2.24 -13.73 -16.56
C LEU A 112 -3.61 -14.36 -16.31
N MET A 113 -3.64 -15.70 -16.27
CA MET A 113 -4.85 -16.44 -15.91
C MET A 113 -5.05 -16.40 -14.40
N LEU A 114 -6.15 -15.83 -13.96
CA LEU A 114 -6.60 -15.84 -12.60
C LEU A 114 -7.96 -16.57 -12.54
N GLN A 115 -8.00 -17.71 -11.89
CA GLN A 115 -9.16 -18.61 -11.94
C GLN A 115 -10.24 -18.17 -10.96
N THR A 116 -9.87 -17.76 -9.74
CA THR A 116 -10.80 -17.42 -8.67
C THR A 116 -10.87 -15.92 -8.40
N ASP A 117 -11.98 -15.45 -7.84
CA ASP A 117 -12.18 -14.03 -7.57
C ASP A 117 -11.23 -13.51 -6.47
N THR A 118 -10.60 -12.38 -6.73
CA THR A 118 -9.66 -11.72 -5.82
C THR A 118 -10.21 -10.48 -5.16
N TRP A 119 -11.50 -10.26 -5.24
CA TRP A 119 -12.10 -9.06 -4.67
C TRP A 119 -11.77 -8.92 -3.18
N CYS A 120 -11.16 -7.78 -2.84
CA CYS A 120 -10.74 -7.46 -1.48
C CYS A 120 -9.84 -8.53 -0.83
N SER A 121 -8.97 -9.14 -1.61
CA SER A 121 -7.89 -10.00 -1.16
C SER A 121 -6.69 -9.18 -0.67
N SER A 122 -5.61 -9.85 -0.27
CA SER A 122 -4.35 -9.22 0.13
C SER A 122 -3.15 -10.03 -0.37
N GLY A 123 -1.96 -9.42 -0.41
CA GLY A 123 -0.74 -10.09 -0.83
C GLY A 123 0.51 -9.62 -0.11
N ALA A 124 1.55 -10.47 -0.14
CA ALA A 124 2.89 -10.14 0.33
C ALA A 124 3.93 -10.88 -0.51
N VAL A 125 5.10 -10.28 -0.68
CA VAL A 125 6.22 -10.90 -1.39
C VAL A 125 7.09 -11.63 -0.39
N SER A 126 7.34 -12.92 -0.63
CA SER A 126 8.23 -13.76 0.16
C SER A 126 9.71 -13.47 -0.12
N PRO A 127 10.65 -13.94 0.72
CA PRO A 127 12.08 -13.65 0.56
C PRO A 127 12.70 -14.11 -0.76
N ASP A 128 12.11 -15.11 -1.42
CA ASP A 128 12.55 -15.61 -2.74
C ASP A 128 11.94 -14.82 -3.92
N GLY A 129 11.13 -13.79 -3.64
CA GLY A 129 10.48 -12.96 -4.64
C GLY A 129 9.11 -13.46 -5.09
N THR A 130 8.62 -14.57 -4.57
CA THR A 130 7.30 -15.11 -4.87
C THR A 130 6.21 -14.23 -4.27
N LEU A 131 5.22 -13.84 -5.07
CA LEU A 131 4.03 -13.15 -4.57
C LEU A 131 3.03 -14.18 -4.04
N ILE A 132 2.69 -14.05 -2.78
CA ILE A 132 1.67 -14.83 -2.08
C ILE A 132 0.45 -13.94 -1.89
N GLN A 133 -0.65 -14.30 -2.53
CA GLN A 133 -1.94 -13.61 -2.42
C GLN A 133 -2.93 -14.52 -1.72
N THR A 134 -3.74 -13.97 -0.81
CA THR A 134 -4.68 -14.74 0.00
C THR A 134 -6.05 -14.10 0.06
N GLY A 135 -7.08 -14.95 0.10
CA GLY A 135 -8.45 -14.53 0.27
C GLY A 135 -9.13 -14.14 -1.04
N GLY A 136 -10.22 -13.45 -0.91
CA GLY A 136 -11.13 -13.04 -1.99
C GLY A 136 -12.58 -13.11 -1.51
N PHE A 137 -13.51 -12.85 -2.42
CA PHE A 137 -14.92 -12.79 -2.09
C PHE A 137 -15.59 -14.17 -2.12
N SER A 138 -16.61 -14.35 -1.29
CA SER A 138 -17.50 -15.51 -1.27
C SER A 138 -16.78 -16.84 -0.99
N ASP A 139 -17.03 -17.87 -1.78
CA ASP A 139 -16.53 -19.25 -1.63
C ASP A 139 -15.02 -19.39 -1.78
N VAL A 140 -14.35 -18.42 -2.40
CA VAL A 140 -12.91 -18.39 -2.61
C VAL A 140 -12.13 -17.67 -1.49
N GLY A 141 -12.79 -17.25 -0.45
CA GLY A 141 -12.17 -16.55 0.69
C GLY A 141 -11.06 -17.35 1.38
N ARG A 142 -11.01 -18.70 1.20
CA ARG A 142 -9.96 -19.57 1.75
C ARG A 142 -8.87 -19.95 0.74
N THR A 143 -8.84 -19.31 -0.41
CA THR A 143 -7.85 -19.57 -1.46
C THR A 143 -6.54 -18.84 -1.16
N ALA A 144 -5.42 -19.56 -1.33
CA ALA A 144 -4.10 -18.97 -1.47
C ALA A 144 -3.66 -19.06 -2.94
N ARG A 145 -3.02 -18.01 -3.44
CA ARG A 145 -2.53 -17.93 -4.82
C ARG A 145 -1.07 -17.54 -4.80
N ILE A 146 -0.29 -18.18 -5.65
CA ILE A 146 1.16 -17.99 -5.74
C ILE A 146 1.52 -17.58 -7.15
N PHE A 147 2.29 -16.52 -7.27
CA PHE A 147 2.90 -16.11 -8.53
C PHE A 147 4.43 -16.04 -8.36
N GLN A 148 5.13 -16.90 -9.13
CA GLN A 148 6.58 -16.85 -9.21
C GLN A 148 7.00 -15.97 -10.39
N PRO A 149 7.89 -14.96 -10.19
CA PRO A 149 8.31 -14.10 -11.28
C PRO A 149 9.18 -14.86 -12.29
N CYS A 150 8.60 -15.20 -13.43
CA CYS A 150 9.31 -15.77 -14.58
C CYS A 150 8.59 -15.44 -15.90
N ALA A 151 9.31 -15.54 -17.03
CA ALA A 151 8.80 -15.10 -18.33
C ALA A 151 7.53 -15.83 -18.81
N THR A 152 7.30 -17.05 -18.35
CA THR A 152 6.17 -17.89 -18.78
C THR A 152 5.30 -18.37 -17.60
N CYS A 153 5.61 -17.95 -16.37
CA CYS A 153 4.84 -18.34 -15.20
C CYS A 153 3.47 -17.65 -15.18
N ASP A 154 2.52 -18.32 -14.58
CA ASP A 154 1.18 -17.85 -14.32
C ASP A 154 0.80 -18.14 -12.87
N TRP A 155 -0.38 -17.71 -12.45
CA TRP A 155 -0.87 -17.97 -11.11
C TRP A 155 -1.08 -19.47 -10.84
N GLN A 156 -0.67 -19.88 -9.66
CA GLN A 156 -1.00 -21.19 -9.08
C GLN A 156 -1.96 -20.95 -7.93
N GLU A 157 -3.14 -21.58 -7.99
CA GLU A 157 -4.20 -21.36 -7.01
C GLU A 157 -4.47 -22.61 -6.20
N PHE A 158 -4.59 -22.43 -4.89
CA PHE A 158 -4.77 -23.50 -3.90
C PHE A 158 -6.06 -23.22 -3.13
N PRO A 159 -7.19 -23.80 -3.53
CA PRO A 159 -8.45 -23.65 -2.84
C PRO A 159 -8.42 -24.29 -1.44
N ILE A 160 -9.07 -23.68 -0.46
CA ILE A 160 -9.21 -24.21 0.91
C ILE A 160 -7.87 -24.32 1.66
N GLU A 161 -6.84 -23.59 1.25
CA GLU A 161 -5.56 -23.54 1.97
C GLU A 161 -5.66 -22.78 3.30
N LEU A 162 -6.45 -21.72 3.34
CA LEU A 162 -6.64 -20.96 4.57
C LEU A 162 -7.62 -21.66 5.52
N SER A 163 -7.45 -21.43 6.81
CA SER A 163 -8.32 -21.99 7.85
C SER A 163 -9.64 -21.24 7.96
N ALA A 164 -9.64 -19.95 7.67
CA ALA A 164 -10.81 -19.08 7.68
C ALA A 164 -10.96 -18.34 6.34
N PRO A 165 -12.18 -17.96 5.95
CA PRO A 165 -12.38 -17.10 4.80
C PRO A 165 -11.79 -15.71 5.06
N ARG A 166 -11.08 -15.15 4.06
CA ARG A 166 -10.39 -13.86 4.14
C ARG A 166 -10.94 -12.90 3.09
N TRP A 167 -11.80 -12.03 3.50
CA TRP A 167 -12.28 -10.88 2.73
C TRP A 167 -11.92 -9.60 3.48
N TYR A 168 -11.13 -8.71 2.87
CA TYR A 168 -10.44 -7.56 3.47
C TYR A 168 -9.36 -7.90 4.52
N PRO A 169 -8.52 -8.93 4.34
CA PRO A 169 -7.42 -9.21 5.26
C PRO A 169 -6.21 -8.33 4.94
N THR A 170 -5.21 -8.35 5.81
CA THR A 170 -3.87 -7.82 5.54
C THR A 170 -2.83 -8.91 5.63
N ASN A 171 -1.97 -9.01 4.61
CA ASN A 171 -0.83 -9.91 4.59
C ASN A 171 0.43 -9.16 5.00
N GLN A 172 1.23 -9.76 5.89
CA GLN A 172 2.55 -9.26 6.26
C GLN A 172 3.57 -10.39 6.25
N ILE A 173 4.71 -10.17 5.57
CA ILE A 173 5.83 -11.11 5.61
C ILE A 173 6.50 -11.05 6.99
N LEU A 174 6.87 -12.23 7.51
CA LEU A 174 7.54 -12.40 8.79
C LEU A 174 9.03 -12.70 8.60
N PRO A 175 9.86 -12.52 9.65
CA PRO A 175 11.30 -12.81 9.58
C PRO A 175 11.65 -14.25 9.22
N ASP A 176 10.76 -15.20 9.50
CA ASP A 176 10.93 -16.62 9.16
C ASP A 176 10.49 -16.99 7.74
N GLY A 177 10.06 -15.99 6.94
CA GLY A 177 9.62 -16.15 5.57
C GLY A 177 8.15 -16.57 5.40
N ARG A 178 7.43 -16.82 6.48
CA ARG A 178 5.97 -17.02 6.42
C ARG A 178 5.25 -15.70 6.26
N VAL A 179 4.03 -15.76 5.77
CA VAL A 179 3.08 -14.65 5.76
C VAL A 179 2.09 -14.84 6.90
N ILE A 180 1.88 -13.81 7.70
CA ILE A 180 0.73 -13.74 8.60
C ILE A 180 -0.42 -13.04 7.86
N VAL A 181 -1.60 -13.64 7.90
CA VAL A 181 -2.84 -13.12 7.31
C VAL A 181 -3.75 -12.68 8.45
N ILE A 182 -4.01 -11.38 8.55
CA ILE A 182 -4.65 -10.77 9.72
C ILE A 182 -5.97 -10.13 9.34
N GLY A 183 -7.01 -10.37 10.14
CA GLY A 183 -8.30 -9.67 10.03
C GLY A 183 -9.10 -10.04 8.80
N GLY A 184 -9.81 -9.06 8.29
CA GLY A 184 -10.85 -9.24 7.31
C GLY A 184 -12.20 -9.43 8.01
N GLN A 185 -13.15 -10.10 7.37
CA GLN A 185 -14.44 -10.43 8.00
C GLN A 185 -14.30 -11.28 9.26
N GLU A 186 -13.21 -12.05 9.35
CA GLU A 186 -12.91 -12.89 10.51
C GLU A 186 -12.00 -12.13 11.50
N ASN A 187 -12.40 -12.09 12.76
CA ASN A 187 -11.64 -11.42 13.83
C ASN A 187 -10.48 -12.30 14.33
N ASN A 188 -9.66 -12.81 13.42
CA ASN A 188 -8.56 -13.70 13.73
C ASN A 188 -7.39 -13.54 12.77
N TYR A 189 -6.33 -14.31 12.97
CA TYR A 189 -5.18 -14.39 12.08
C TYR A 189 -4.75 -15.84 11.87
N GLU A 190 -3.99 -16.08 10.83
CA GLU A 190 -3.34 -17.35 10.54
C GLU A 190 -2.01 -17.16 9.80
N PHE A 191 -1.23 -18.22 9.68
CA PHE A 191 0.06 -18.19 8.98
C PHE A 191 -0.01 -19.00 7.69
N TYR A 192 0.67 -18.50 6.66
CA TYR A 192 0.82 -19.19 5.39
C TYR A 192 2.30 -19.21 4.95
N PRO A 193 2.86 -20.33 4.47
CA PRO A 193 2.25 -21.65 4.49
C PRO A 193 2.06 -22.18 5.92
N LYS A 194 1.12 -23.10 6.07
CA LYS A 194 0.89 -23.77 7.36
C LYS A 194 2.09 -24.65 7.71
N SER A 195 2.57 -24.55 8.94
CA SER A 195 3.58 -25.48 9.45
C SER A 195 2.97 -26.85 9.69
N LEU A 196 3.63 -27.92 9.23
CA LEU A 196 3.23 -29.31 9.49
C LEU A 196 3.27 -29.67 10.99
N SER A 197 3.99 -28.92 11.80
CA SER A 197 4.20 -29.18 13.23
C SER A 197 3.23 -28.42 14.15
N ILE A 198 2.53 -27.43 13.64
CA ILE A 198 1.55 -26.66 14.41
C ILE A 198 0.18 -27.06 13.91
N SER A 199 -0.63 -27.66 14.80
CA SER A 199 -2.03 -27.94 14.52
C SER A 199 -2.66 -26.75 13.80
N SER A 200 -3.38 -27.00 12.72
CA SER A 200 -4.08 -26.00 11.88
C SER A 200 -5.19 -25.27 12.63
N THR A 201 -5.02 -25.07 13.91
CA THR A 201 -5.97 -24.37 14.76
C THR A 201 -5.91 -22.89 14.42
N ILE A 202 -7.00 -22.35 13.95
CA ILE A 202 -7.22 -20.92 13.87
C ILE A 202 -6.93 -20.38 15.27
N THR A 203 -5.82 -19.68 15.41
CA THR A 203 -5.53 -19.00 16.65
C THR A 203 -6.35 -17.70 16.62
N SER A 204 -7.59 -17.78 17.14
CA SER A 204 -8.34 -16.56 17.38
C SER A 204 -7.61 -15.82 18.46
N LEU A 205 -7.45 -14.52 18.30
CA LEU A 205 -7.41 -13.62 19.45
C LEU A 205 -6.52 -12.42 19.22
N PHE A 206 -7.01 -11.48 18.46
CA PHE A 206 -6.77 -10.11 18.88
C PHE A 206 -7.56 -9.86 20.15
N PRO A 207 -7.07 -9.05 21.11
CA PRO A 207 -7.93 -8.52 22.15
C PRO A 207 -9.12 -7.88 21.46
N ILE A 208 -10.28 -8.44 21.67
CA ILE A 208 -11.56 -8.12 21.02
C ILE A 208 -11.86 -6.61 20.99
N THR A 209 -11.31 -5.87 21.92
CA THR A 209 -11.46 -4.42 22.04
C THR A 209 -10.87 -3.60 20.88
N LEU A 210 -9.88 -4.12 20.15
CA LEU A 210 -9.33 -3.45 18.95
C LEU A 210 -10.12 -3.77 17.69
N LEU A 211 -10.87 -4.88 17.70
CA LEU A 211 -11.52 -5.45 16.53
C LEU A 211 -13.03 -5.60 16.75
N GLU A 212 -13.66 -4.63 17.39
CA GLU A 212 -15.12 -4.57 17.40
C GLU A 212 -15.65 -4.53 15.96
N GLN A 213 -16.81 -5.13 15.76
CA GLN A 213 -17.48 -5.39 14.48
C GLN A 213 -17.15 -4.36 13.39
N ASN A 214 -16.56 -4.83 12.27
CA ASN A 214 -16.12 -4.05 11.09
C ASN A 214 -14.89 -3.14 11.29
N SER A 215 -14.15 -3.26 12.40
CA SER A 215 -12.94 -2.47 12.63
C SER A 215 -11.66 -3.13 12.14
N ASN A 216 -11.73 -4.40 11.77
CA ASN A 216 -10.62 -5.27 11.40
C ASN A 216 -10.43 -5.45 9.87
N LEU A 217 -11.14 -4.66 9.08
CA LEU A 217 -11.02 -4.70 7.62
C LEU A 217 -9.77 -3.93 7.19
N TYR A 218 -8.84 -4.60 6.50
CA TYR A 218 -7.55 -4.06 6.09
C TYR A 218 -6.82 -3.32 7.22
N PRO A 219 -6.53 -3.97 8.37
CA PRO A 219 -5.72 -3.35 9.41
C PRO A 219 -4.35 -2.98 8.85
N PHE A 220 -3.77 -1.88 9.31
CA PHE A 220 -2.40 -1.53 8.93
C PHE A 220 -1.43 -2.36 9.77
N VAL A 221 -0.54 -3.08 9.10
CA VAL A 221 0.41 -3.99 9.75
C VAL A 221 1.83 -3.66 9.30
N HIS A 222 2.73 -3.45 10.26
CA HIS A 222 4.14 -3.19 10.00
C HIS A 222 5.02 -4.03 10.92
N LEU A 223 6.06 -4.63 10.34
CA LEU A 223 7.07 -5.35 11.11
C LEU A 223 7.98 -4.36 11.84
N ASN A 224 8.04 -4.48 13.16
CA ASN A 224 8.95 -3.70 14.00
C ASN A 224 10.37 -4.30 13.99
N VAL A 225 11.35 -3.53 14.43
CA VAL A 225 12.78 -3.92 14.46
C VAL A 225 13.09 -5.07 15.42
N ASP A 226 12.23 -5.34 16.38
CA ASP A 226 12.32 -6.45 17.34
C ASP A 226 11.63 -7.74 16.84
N GLY A 227 11.06 -7.72 15.62
CA GLY A 227 10.32 -8.84 15.05
C GLY A 227 8.84 -8.87 15.42
N ASN A 228 8.37 -8.01 16.32
CA ASN A 228 6.96 -7.88 16.65
C ASN A 228 6.20 -7.13 15.57
N LEU A 229 4.87 -7.25 15.55
CA LEU A 229 4.01 -6.60 14.59
C LEU A 229 3.30 -5.41 15.22
N PHE A 230 3.51 -4.22 14.65
CA PHE A 230 2.61 -3.11 14.89
C PHE A 230 1.35 -3.32 14.07
N ILE A 231 0.21 -3.37 14.73
CA ILE A 231 -1.10 -3.57 14.11
C ILE A 231 -2.00 -2.43 14.53
N PHE A 232 -2.50 -1.71 13.55
CA PHE A 232 -3.44 -0.61 13.76
C PHE A 232 -4.77 -0.96 13.10
N ALA A 233 -5.85 -0.87 13.86
CA ALA A 233 -7.20 -1.09 13.38
C ALA A 233 -8.12 0.00 13.93
N TYR A 234 -9.00 0.52 13.10
CA TYR A 234 -9.92 1.59 13.40
C TYR A 234 -9.19 2.88 13.84
N ASN A 235 -8.93 3.08 15.13
CA ASN A 235 -8.20 4.22 15.69
C ASN A 235 -7.21 3.85 16.81
N GLN A 236 -6.96 2.56 16.97
CA GLN A 236 -6.10 2.01 18.03
C GLN A 236 -5.01 1.12 17.45
N ALA A 237 -3.93 0.93 18.18
CA ALA A 237 -2.84 0.06 17.80
C ALA A 237 -2.31 -0.80 18.95
N ILE A 238 -1.74 -1.94 18.56
CA ILE A 238 -1.00 -2.83 19.46
C ILE A 238 0.36 -3.18 18.86
N LEU A 239 1.27 -3.62 19.72
CA LEU A 239 2.44 -4.38 19.34
C LEU A 239 2.18 -5.85 19.68
N PHE A 240 2.23 -6.72 18.68
CA PHE A 240 1.87 -8.12 18.78
C PHE A 240 3.08 -9.01 18.54
N GLU A 241 3.36 -9.90 19.48
CA GLU A 241 4.40 -10.92 19.34
C GLU A 241 3.81 -12.20 18.72
N HIS A 242 4.18 -12.45 17.47
CA HIS A 242 3.61 -13.54 16.68
C HIS A 242 4.16 -14.93 17.04
N THR A 243 5.22 -15.02 17.83
CA THR A 243 5.82 -16.30 18.27
C THR A 243 5.18 -16.82 19.57
N THR A 244 4.83 -15.92 20.48
CA THR A 244 4.15 -16.23 21.74
C THR A 244 2.65 -15.97 21.70
N TYR A 245 2.15 -15.41 20.58
CA TYR A 245 0.74 -15.06 20.37
C TYR A 245 0.20 -14.07 21.40
N SER A 246 1.03 -13.11 21.81
CA SER A 246 0.70 -12.19 22.89
C SER A 246 0.79 -10.72 22.47
N VAL A 247 -0.04 -9.89 23.10
CA VAL A 247 0.06 -8.43 22.98
C VAL A 247 1.14 -7.94 23.95
N VAL A 248 2.21 -7.37 23.39
CA VAL A 248 3.33 -6.81 24.17
C VAL A 248 2.98 -5.43 24.69
N THR A 249 2.35 -4.61 23.85
CA THR A 249 1.99 -3.23 24.17
C THR A 249 0.68 -2.84 23.50
N THR A 250 -0.16 -2.13 24.22
CA THR A 250 -1.31 -1.41 23.66
C THR A 250 -0.96 0.07 23.61
N PHE A 251 -0.98 0.65 22.43
CA PHE A 251 -0.73 2.07 22.23
C PHE A 251 -1.98 2.91 22.53
N PRO A 252 -1.84 4.19 22.89
CA PRO A 252 -3.00 5.06 23.01
C PRO A 252 -3.72 5.20 21.67
N ALA A 253 -5.02 5.47 21.70
CA ALA A 253 -5.77 5.81 20.49
C ALA A 253 -5.17 7.03 19.80
N ILE A 254 -5.28 7.10 18.45
CA ILE A 254 -4.87 8.29 17.71
C ILE A 254 -5.65 9.51 18.21
N LEU A 255 -4.99 10.66 18.38
CA LEU A 255 -5.50 11.76 19.21
C LEU A 255 -6.79 12.41 18.68
N ASP A 256 -7.07 12.33 17.40
CA ASP A 256 -8.34 12.83 16.85
C ASP A 256 -9.48 11.82 16.91
N TYR A 257 -9.19 10.60 17.41
CA TYR A 257 -10.14 9.49 17.58
C TYR A 257 -10.89 9.07 16.32
N GLN A 258 -10.43 9.49 15.14
CA GLN A 258 -11.07 9.15 13.87
C GLN A 258 -10.64 7.77 13.37
N PRO A 259 -11.54 7.01 12.72
CA PRO A 259 -11.18 5.74 12.10
C PRO A 259 -10.25 5.94 10.90
N ARG A 260 -9.36 4.96 10.64
CA ARG A 260 -8.37 5.02 9.56
C ARG A 260 -8.30 3.76 8.71
N THR A 261 -8.94 2.67 9.10
CA THR A 261 -8.97 1.44 8.30
C THR A 261 -10.29 1.33 7.53
N TYR A 262 -10.37 0.42 6.57
CA TYR A 262 -11.55 0.27 5.72
C TYR A 262 -12.84 0.12 6.57
N PRO A 263 -13.96 0.76 6.18
CA PRO A 263 -14.19 1.55 4.96
C PRO A 263 -13.73 3.01 5.03
N PHE A 264 -13.25 3.50 6.17
CA PHE A 264 -12.79 4.89 6.38
C PHE A 264 -11.38 5.16 5.88
N THR A 265 -10.85 4.34 5.07
CA THR A 265 -9.45 4.11 4.70
C THR A 265 -8.60 5.38 4.54
N GLY A 266 -7.68 5.57 5.48
CA GLY A 266 -6.48 6.38 5.30
C GLY A 266 -5.38 5.58 4.65
N SER A 267 -4.15 6.01 4.84
CA SER A 267 -2.95 5.27 4.42
C SER A 267 -1.92 5.22 5.54
N SER A 268 -1.04 4.22 5.50
CA SER A 268 -0.02 3.97 6.52
C SER A 268 1.31 3.61 5.91
N VAL A 269 2.41 4.04 6.55
CA VAL A 269 3.76 3.67 6.15
C VAL A 269 4.69 3.57 7.35
N LEU A 270 5.55 2.55 7.37
CA LEU A 270 6.72 2.51 8.24
C LEU A 270 7.78 3.46 7.66
N LEU A 271 8.12 4.50 8.42
CA LEU A 271 9.12 5.49 8.01
C LEU A 271 10.54 4.88 8.00
N PRO A 272 11.51 5.48 7.28
CA PRO A 272 12.88 5.04 7.33
C PRO A 272 13.38 4.95 8.76
N LEU A 273 13.99 3.82 9.08
CA LEU A 273 14.56 3.57 10.41
C LEU A 273 15.64 4.61 10.74
N ARG A 274 15.72 4.97 12.00
CA ARG A 274 16.71 5.92 12.51
C ARG A 274 17.65 5.27 13.50
N ASN A 275 18.76 5.93 13.74
CA ASN A 275 19.77 5.50 14.74
C ASN A 275 20.30 4.09 14.50
N LEU A 276 20.46 3.68 13.24
CA LEU A 276 20.90 2.33 12.84
C LEU A 276 22.24 1.90 13.43
N LEU A 277 23.10 2.85 13.81
CA LEU A 277 24.41 2.58 14.44
C LEU A 277 24.38 2.66 15.96
N GLN A 278 23.22 2.94 16.56
CA GLN A 278 23.04 3.01 18.00
C GLN A 278 22.50 1.70 18.55
N GLN A 279 22.60 1.53 19.87
CA GLN A 279 22.10 0.35 20.57
C GLN A 279 20.57 0.20 20.44
N SER A 280 19.85 1.30 20.21
CA SER A 280 18.40 1.31 19.99
C SER A 280 18.08 1.92 18.64
N VAL A 281 17.65 1.09 17.70
CA VAL A 281 17.09 1.54 16.41
C VAL A 281 15.70 2.13 16.65
N GLU A 282 15.42 3.27 16.04
CA GLU A 282 14.09 3.89 16.11
C GLU A 282 13.25 3.55 14.88
N ALA A 283 12.04 3.06 15.12
CA ALA A 283 11.02 2.82 14.10
C ALA A 283 9.80 3.69 14.39
N GLU A 284 9.30 4.37 13.35
CA GLU A 284 8.12 5.24 13.44
C GLU A 284 7.12 4.87 12.33
N VAL A 285 5.84 4.88 12.69
CA VAL A 285 4.74 4.69 11.74
C VAL A 285 4.02 6.02 11.56
N LEU A 286 3.70 6.34 10.31
CA LEU A 286 2.87 7.48 9.91
C LEU A 286 1.55 6.96 9.35
N ILE A 287 0.43 7.51 9.82
CA ILE A 287 -0.93 7.19 9.34
C ILE A 287 -1.62 8.51 8.99
N CYS A 288 -2.12 8.64 7.76
CA CYS A 288 -2.70 9.89 7.25
C CYS A 288 -4.05 9.69 6.59
N GLY A 289 -4.87 10.73 6.61
CA GLY A 289 -6.12 10.78 5.88
C GLY A 289 -7.19 9.84 6.43
N GLY A 290 -8.13 9.47 5.60
CA GLY A 290 -9.30 8.67 5.95
C GLY A 290 -10.58 9.49 5.94
N ALA A 291 -11.71 8.84 6.15
CA ALA A 291 -13.01 9.49 6.28
C ALA A 291 -13.38 9.65 7.76
N PRO A 292 -14.02 10.76 8.15
CA PRO A 292 -14.44 10.94 9.54
C PRO A 292 -15.56 9.98 9.92
N TRP A 293 -15.72 9.79 11.24
CA TRP A 293 -16.85 9.04 11.78
C TRP A 293 -18.17 9.55 11.22
N GLY A 294 -19.11 8.65 10.92
CA GLY A 294 -20.40 8.99 10.32
C GLY A 294 -20.41 9.01 8.79
N SER A 295 -19.24 9.06 8.12
CA SER A 295 -19.16 9.11 6.66
C SER A 295 -19.82 7.91 5.96
N TYR A 296 -19.93 6.75 6.63
CA TYR A 296 -20.63 5.59 6.06
C TYR A 296 -22.13 5.87 5.92
N GLN A 297 -22.75 6.38 6.97
CA GLN A 297 -24.19 6.74 6.96
C GLN A 297 -24.47 7.88 5.97
N ASP A 298 -23.57 8.87 5.90
CA ASP A 298 -23.66 9.96 4.94
C ASP A 298 -23.58 9.43 3.50
N ALA A 299 -22.61 8.57 3.19
CA ALA A 299 -22.42 8.01 1.86
C ALA A 299 -23.62 7.15 1.41
N THR A 300 -24.19 6.36 2.31
CA THR A 300 -25.44 5.58 2.02
C THR A 300 -26.63 6.47 1.71
N SER A 301 -26.60 7.72 2.18
CA SER A 301 -27.62 8.76 1.90
C SER A 301 -27.25 9.63 0.69
N GLY A 302 -26.16 9.31 -0.02
CA GLY A 302 -25.68 10.08 -1.18
C GLY A 302 -24.90 11.35 -0.82
N ASN A 303 -24.55 11.55 0.46
CA ASN A 303 -23.76 12.67 0.92
C ASN A 303 -22.29 12.26 1.09
N PHE A 304 -21.38 12.96 0.47
CA PHE A 304 -19.96 12.68 0.55
C PHE A 304 -19.26 13.69 1.46
N THR A 305 -19.01 13.28 2.69
CA THR A 305 -18.31 14.08 3.70
C THR A 305 -16.85 14.31 3.30
N GLN A 306 -16.33 15.49 3.64
CA GLN A 306 -14.91 15.80 3.38
C GLN A 306 -14.00 14.85 4.14
N ALA A 307 -12.98 14.34 3.45
CA ALA A 307 -11.96 13.48 4.03
C ALA A 307 -11.09 14.21 5.07
N LEU A 308 -10.40 13.45 5.90
CA LEU A 308 -9.46 13.97 6.89
C LEU A 308 -8.15 14.41 6.22
N ASN A 309 -7.57 15.47 6.73
CA ASN A 309 -6.22 15.90 6.39
C ASN A 309 -5.23 15.73 7.55
N THR A 310 -5.65 15.11 8.64
CA THR A 310 -4.81 14.83 9.80
C THR A 310 -3.96 13.59 9.58
N CYS A 311 -2.73 13.63 10.13
CA CYS A 311 -1.82 12.51 10.21
C CYS A 311 -1.43 12.28 11.67
N GLY A 312 -1.40 11.02 12.09
CA GLY A 312 -0.76 10.59 13.33
C GLY A 312 0.59 9.95 13.05
N ARG A 313 1.59 10.31 13.85
CA ARG A 313 2.91 9.71 13.81
C ARG A 313 3.26 9.17 15.20
N ILE A 314 3.75 7.94 15.27
CA ILE A 314 4.09 7.26 16.51
C ILE A 314 5.42 6.51 16.39
N ARG A 315 6.27 6.59 17.43
CA ARG A 315 7.50 5.80 17.54
C ARG A 315 7.18 4.47 18.20
N ILE A 316 7.08 3.41 17.41
CA ILE A 316 6.66 2.08 17.90
C ILE A 316 7.72 1.35 18.71
N THR A 317 8.94 1.83 18.73
CA THR A 317 10.07 1.34 19.55
C THR A 317 10.15 2.03 20.92
N ASP A 318 9.31 3.04 21.19
CA ASP A 318 9.29 3.74 22.47
C ASP A 318 8.27 3.06 23.40
N PRO A 319 8.66 2.60 24.61
CA PRO A 319 7.73 1.98 25.55
C PRO A 319 6.66 2.95 26.06
N ASN A 320 6.90 4.25 25.97
CA ASN A 320 5.95 5.32 26.33
C ASN A 320 5.46 6.08 25.09
N ALA A 321 5.30 5.38 23.99
CA ALA A 321 4.94 5.99 22.71
C ALA A 321 3.65 6.79 22.78
N THR A 322 3.67 7.97 22.21
CA THR A 322 2.51 8.85 22.06
C THR A 322 2.39 9.33 20.63
N TRP A 323 1.16 9.59 20.19
CA TRP A 323 0.91 10.14 18.88
C TRP A 323 1.29 11.61 18.79
N THR A 324 2.00 11.96 17.73
CA THR A 324 2.22 13.34 17.31
C THR A 324 1.36 13.61 16.09
N MET A 325 0.44 14.59 16.20
CA MET A 325 -0.44 14.93 15.09
C MET A 325 0.22 15.96 14.16
N GLU A 326 -0.01 15.76 12.87
CA GLU A 326 0.42 16.64 11.79
C GLU A 326 -0.75 16.89 10.83
N THR A 327 -0.63 17.89 9.98
CA THR A 327 -1.69 18.23 9.02
C THR A 327 -1.14 18.21 7.59
N MET A 328 -1.75 17.39 6.74
CA MET A 328 -1.51 17.40 5.30
C MET A 328 -2.11 18.66 4.65
N PRO A 329 -1.55 19.11 3.55
CA PRO A 329 -2.10 20.26 2.82
C PRO A 329 -3.45 19.98 2.14
N LEU A 330 -3.78 18.70 1.90
CA LEU A 330 -5.01 18.27 1.23
C LEU A 330 -5.63 17.09 1.99
N PRO A 331 -6.97 17.07 2.16
CA PRO A 331 -7.67 15.94 2.73
C PRO A 331 -7.66 14.76 1.74
N ARG A 332 -7.65 13.53 2.27
CA ARG A 332 -7.57 12.30 1.44
C ARG A 332 -8.24 11.12 2.11
N VAL A 333 -9.00 10.36 1.32
CA VAL A 333 -9.54 9.05 1.67
C VAL A 333 -9.21 8.06 0.56
N MET A 334 -8.92 6.81 0.88
CA MET A 334 -8.51 5.74 -0.04
C MET A 334 -7.18 5.97 -0.76
N GLY A 335 -6.25 6.68 -0.11
CA GLY A 335 -4.96 6.97 -0.67
C GLY A 335 -3.85 5.99 -0.32
N ASP A 336 -2.73 6.16 -1.02
CA ASP A 336 -1.54 5.34 -0.83
C ASP A 336 -0.34 6.15 -0.36
N MET A 337 0.49 5.52 0.46
CA MET A 337 1.82 6.00 0.82
C MET A 337 2.89 5.05 0.34
N THR A 338 3.81 5.56 -0.48
CA THR A 338 4.95 4.80 -0.99
C THR A 338 6.26 5.40 -0.52
N LEU A 339 7.11 4.56 0.08
CA LEU A 339 8.46 4.96 0.46
C LEU A 339 9.34 5.07 -0.79
N LEU A 340 9.98 6.23 -0.96
CA LEU A 340 10.91 6.47 -2.05
C LEU A 340 12.34 6.09 -1.66
N PRO A 341 13.23 5.78 -2.64
CA PRO A 341 14.62 5.40 -2.37
C PRO A 341 15.43 6.44 -1.59
N ASN A 342 15.02 7.70 -1.62
CA ASN A 342 15.65 8.80 -0.87
C ASN A 342 15.11 8.96 0.57
N GLY A 343 14.25 8.05 1.03
CA GLY A 343 13.63 8.07 2.36
C GLY A 343 12.47 9.05 2.51
N GLN A 344 12.02 9.69 1.44
CA GLN A 344 10.79 10.47 1.44
C GLN A 344 9.57 9.56 1.22
N VAL A 345 8.40 9.99 1.65
CA VAL A 345 7.14 9.29 1.39
C VAL A 345 6.35 10.06 0.34
N LEU A 346 5.94 9.36 -0.70
CA LEU A 346 5.03 9.87 -1.70
C LEU A 346 3.59 9.50 -1.30
N ILE A 347 2.72 10.50 -1.19
CA ILE A 347 1.29 10.33 -0.92
C ILE A 347 0.56 10.63 -2.22
N ILE A 348 -0.18 9.62 -2.72
CA ILE A 348 -0.78 9.62 -4.05
C ILE A 348 -2.21 9.09 -4.01
N ASN A 349 -2.88 9.20 -5.13
CA ASN A 349 -4.25 8.74 -5.40
C ASN A 349 -5.25 9.49 -4.51
N ASP A 350 -6.50 9.06 -4.44
CA ASP A 350 -7.45 9.50 -3.42
C ASP A 350 -8.57 10.39 -3.90
N ALA A 351 -9.55 10.52 -3.00
CA ALA A 351 -10.60 11.52 -3.08
C ALA A 351 -10.51 12.53 -1.92
N VAL A 352 -10.92 13.77 -2.18
CA VAL A 352 -11.00 14.82 -1.14
C VAL A 352 -12.22 14.64 -0.23
N ARG A 353 -13.18 13.82 -0.64
CA ARG A 353 -14.42 13.53 0.10
C ARG A 353 -14.93 12.14 -0.27
N GLY A 354 -15.78 11.58 0.55
CA GLY A 354 -16.44 10.31 0.32
C GLY A 354 -15.90 9.19 1.20
N LEU A 355 -16.09 7.96 0.74
CA LEU A 355 -15.78 6.74 1.48
C LEU A 355 -15.58 5.61 0.47
N ALA A 356 -14.64 4.71 0.71
CA ALA A 356 -14.51 3.45 -0.02
C ALA A 356 -14.60 3.58 -1.56
N GLY A 357 -13.92 4.59 -2.14
CA GLY A 357 -13.82 4.74 -3.60
C GLY A 357 -14.75 5.77 -4.23
N TRP A 358 -15.54 6.50 -3.46
CA TRP A 358 -16.44 7.54 -3.99
C TRP A 358 -16.01 8.93 -3.55
N GLY A 359 -15.99 9.86 -4.50
CA GLY A 359 -15.75 11.26 -4.24
C GLY A 359 -14.93 11.97 -5.30
N ASP A 360 -14.58 13.22 -5.03
CA ASP A 360 -13.83 14.06 -5.96
C ASP A 360 -12.34 13.70 -5.95
N PRO A 361 -11.70 13.42 -7.10
CA PRO A 361 -10.30 12.98 -7.14
C PRO A 361 -9.32 14.08 -6.70
N VAL A 362 -8.23 13.67 -6.05
CA VAL A 362 -7.10 14.53 -5.76
C VAL A 362 -6.06 14.44 -6.88
N PHE A 363 -5.82 15.54 -7.58
CA PHE A 363 -4.84 15.58 -8.67
C PHE A 363 -3.41 15.87 -8.20
N TYR A 364 -3.22 16.31 -6.97
CA TYR A 364 -1.92 16.73 -6.46
C TYR A 364 -1.27 15.64 -5.62
N LEU A 365 -0.01 15.34 -5.93
CA LEU A 365 0.85 14.55 -5.07
C LEU A 365 1.29 15.35 -3.86
N VAL A 366 1.59 14.65 -2.78
CA VAL A 366 2.26 15.23 -1.62
C VAL A 366 3.51 14.40 -1.29
N LEU A 367 4.64 15.09 -1.15
CA LEU A 367 5.85 14.49 -0.58
C LEU A 367 5.88 14.79 0.91
N HIS A 368 6.02 13.75 1.71
CA HIS A 368 6.34 13.87 3.13
C HIS A 368 7.84 13.61 3.35
N ARG A 369 8.49 14.51 4.06
CA ARG A 369 9.92 14.46 4.40
C ARG A 369 10.09 14.19 5.89
N PRO A 370 10.30 12.95 6.30
CA PRO A 370 10.28 12.57 7.72
C PRO A 370 11.35 13.29 8.56
N GLY A 371 12.48 13.65 7.95
CA GLY A 371 13.60 14.33 8.61
C GLY A 371 13.39 15.83 8.86
N ASN A 372 12.40 16.46 8.23
CA ASN A 372 12.16 17.88 8.39
C ASN A 372 11.49 18.18 9.74
N LYS A 373 11.55 19.46 10.15
CA LYS A 373 10.80 19.95 11.33
C LYS A 373 9.29 19.87 11.08
N ASN A 374 8.53 19.66 12.14
CA ASN A 374 7.08 19.74 12.08
C ASN A 374 6.62 21.07 11.43
N GLY A 375 5.57 21.01 10.62
CA GLY A 375 5.07 22.13 9.81
C GLY A 375 5.80 22.36 8.48
N SER A 376 6.93 21.67 8.22
CA SER A 376 7.66 21.75 6.94
C SER A 376 7.87 20.39 6.27
N ARG A 377 7.17 19.34 6.75
CA ARG A 377 7.32 17.99 6.24
C ARG A 377 6.55 17.71 4.96
N PHE A 378 5.42 18.36 4.77
CA PHE A 378 4.57 18.14 3.60
C PHE A 378 4.83 19.15 2.51
N GLN A 379 5.02 18.69 1.28
CA GLN A 379 5.23 19.53 0.11
C GLN A 379 4.34 19.08 -1.04
N VAL A 380 3.43 19.95 -1.47
CA VAL A 380 2.59 19.70 -2.65
C VAL A 380 3.46 19.69 -3.90
N GLN A 381 3.26 18.70 -4.76
CA GLN A 381 3.94 18.53 -6.04
C GLN A 381 3.05 18.98 -7.21
N ASN A 382 3.58 18.87 -8.43
CA ASN A 382 2.81 19.18 -9.63
C ASN A 382 1.59 18.25 -9.75
N PRO A 383 0.45 18.75 -10.23
CA PRO A 383 -0.73 17.93 -10.42
C PRO A 383 -0.53 16.90 -11.53
N THR A 384 -1.21 15.78 -11.41
CA THR A 384 -1.47 14.88 -12.54
C THR A 384 -2.64 15.41 -13.37
N THR A 385 -2.68 15.08 -14.65
CA THR A 385 -3.83 15.35 -15.52
C THR A 385 -4.84 14.20 -15.53
N ILE A 386 -4.49 13.08 -14.91
CA ILE A 386 -5.31 11.85 -14.89
C ILE A 386 -5.78 11.64 -13.47
N PRO A 387 -7.10 11.64 -13.23
CA PRO A 387 -7.64 11.30 -11.92
C PRO A 387 -7.33 9.83 -11.61
N ARG A 388 -7.05 9.55 -10.36
CA ARG A 388 -6.83 8.21 -9.84
C ARG A 388 -7.70 8.05 -8.62
N LEU A 389 -8.88 7.51 -8.85
CA LEU A 389 -9.79 7.03 -7.82
C LEU A 389 -9.66 5.51 -7.76
N TYR A 390 -9.85 5.01 -6.57
CA TYR A 390 -9.97 3.57 -6.36
C TYR A 390 -11.33 3.09 -6.86
#